data_c8b5d7d114161483f62f711b6275aa42
#
_entry.id   c8b5d7d114161483f62f711b6275aa42
#
_cell.length_a   1.000
_cell.length_b   1.000
_cell.length_c   1.000
_cell.angle_alpha   90.00
_cell.angle_beta   90.00
_cell.angle_gamma   90.00
#
_symmetry.space_group_name_H-M   'P 1'
#
loop_
_entity.id
_entity.type
_entity.pdbx_description
1 polymer ?
#
loop_
_entity_poly.entity_id
_entity_poly.type
_entity_poly.pdbx_seq_one_letter_code
_entity_poly.pdbx_strand_id
1 'polypeptide(L)'
;MTRGANIIQCRSAIRCERALAAWRQIRSDLEAVGLKLKLFGSLARGGFSSHSDIDILVQLGDSGLSRSAVERVISKVSGDIPVDLIFVEDLTQSDLETLLGA
;
A
#
# COMPACT_ATOMS: atom_id res chain seq x y z
N MET A 1 -13.52 -16.93 19.25
CA MET A 1 -13.27 -16.64 18.53
C MET A 1 -12.41 -16.32 18.12
N THR A 2 -12.02 -16.39 17.76
CA THR A 2 -11.15 -16.05 17.42
C THR A 2 -10.86 -15.47 16.60
N ARG A 3 -10.90 -15.04 16.27
CA ARG A 3 -10.62 -14.50 15.53
C ARG A 3 -9.71 -14.32 15.11
N GLY A 4 -9.56 -14.18 14.85
CA GLY A 4 -8.72 -13.97 13.97
C GLY A 4 -7.42 -13.96 14.29
N ALA A 5 -7.12 -14.70 14.96
CA ALA A 5 -5.80 -14.79 15.42
C ALA A 5 -4.78 -14.79 14.32
N ASN A 6 -5.14 -15.27 13.22
CA ASN A 6 -4.23 -15.36 12.12
C ASN A 6 -4.15 -14.14 11.32
N ILE A 7 -4.83 -13.14 11.70
CA ILE A 7 -4.90 -11.99 10.93
C ILE A 7 -3.84 -11.04 11.34
N ILE A 8 -3.58 -10.06 10.54
CA ILE A 8 -2.69 -8.97 10.86
C ILE A 8 -3.08 -8.37 12.18
N GLN A 9 -2.16 -8.37 13.11
CA GLN A 9 -2.40 -7.81 14.42
C GLN A 9 -2.02 -6.34 14.40
N CYS A 10 -2.96 -5.50 14.72
CA CYS A 10 -2.74 -4.08 14.71
C CYS A 10 -2.91 -3.53 16.10
N ARG A 11 -2.10 -2.54 16.44
CA ARG A 11 -2.19 -1.87 17.72
C ARG A 11 -3.47 -1.07 17.82
N SER A 12 -3.95 -0.58 16.69
CA SER A 12 -5.21 0.12 16.60
C SER A 12 -6.07 -0.65 15.63
N ALA A 13 -7.02 -1.42 16.12
CA ALA A 13 -7.84 -2.26 15.28
C ALA A 13 -8.65 -1.46 14.28
N ILE A 14 -9.24 -0.36 14.73
CA ILE A 14 -10.07 0.47 13.83
C ILE A 14 -9.22 1.07 12.72
N ARG A 15 -8.07 1.63 13.08
CA ARG A 15 -7.19 2.24 12.09
C ARG A 15 -6.65 1.19 11.13
N CYS A 16 -6.35 0.01 11.63
CA CYS A 16 -5.86 -1.07 10.80
C CYS A 16 -6.93 -1.55 9.82
N GLU A 17 -8.17 -1.68 10.27
CA GLU A 17 -9.26 -2.05 9.38
C GLU A 17 -9.47 -1.01 8.30
N ARG A 18 -9.41 0.27 8.66
CA ARG A 18 -9.54 1.35 7.68
C ARG A 18 -8.40 1.32 6.68
N ALA A 19 -7.17 1.08 7.16
CA ALA A 19 -6.02 1.01 6.29
C ALA A 19 -6.11 -0.17 5.33
N LEU A 20 -6.54 -1.33 5.82
CA LEU A 20 -6.71 -2.50 4.96
C LEU A 20 -7.81 -2.30 3.94
N ALA A 21 -8.91 -1.68 4.35
CA ALA A 21 -9.99 -1.37 3.42
C ALA A 21 -9.52 -0.40 2.34
N ALA A 22 -8.76 0.62 2.72
CA ALA A 22 -8.20 1.56 1.77
C ALA A 22 -7.23 0.86 0.81
N TRP A 23 -6.37 0.00 1.34
CA TRP A 23 -5.44 -0.75 0.51
C TRP A 23 -6.17 -1.61 -0.53
N ARG A 24 -7.21 -2.32 -0.10
CA ARG A 24 -7.97 -3.18 -1.01
C ARG A 24 -8.63 -2.36 -2.13
N GLN A 25 -9.16 -1.21 -1.78
CA GLN A 25 -9.79 -0.35 -2.77
C GLN A 25 -8.76 0.24 -3.73
N ILE A 26 -7.63 0.71 -3.21
CA ILE A 26 -6.54 1.23 -4.03
C ILE A 26 -6.07 0.16 -5.01
N ARG A 27 -5.85 -1.04 -4.50
CA ARG A 27 -5.39 -2.15 -5.30
C ARG A 27 -6.39 -2.47 -6.42
N SER A 28 -7.66 -2.55 -6.07
CA SER A 28 -8.70 -2.85 -7.04
C SER A 28 -8.77 -1.79 -8.12
N ASP A 29 -8.77 -0.51 -7.72
CA ASP A 29 -8.91 0.58 -8.67
C ASP A 29 -7.71 0.68 -9.62
N LEU A 30 -6.52 0.52 -9.09
CA LEU A 30 -5.31 0.69 -9.89
C LEU A 30 -4.97 -0.54 -10.72
N GLU A 31 -5.23 -1.73 -10.21
CA GLU A 31 -5.03 -2.93 -11.01
C GLU A 31 -5.99 -2.97 -12.19
N ALA A 32 -7.17 -2.41 -12.02
CA ALA A 32 -8.15 -2.35 -13.10
C ALA A 32 -7.66 -1.53 -14.29
N VAL A 33 -6.72 -0.61 -14.07
CA VAL A 33 -6.17 0.19 -15.16
C VAL A 33 -4.75 -0.24 -15.52
N GLY A 34 -4.34 -1.41 -15.10
CA GLY A 34 -3.10 -2.02 -15.57
C GLY A 34 -1.86 -1.80 -14.72
N LEU A 35 -2.03 -1.23 -13.54
CA LEU A 35 -0.88 -1.05 -12.63
C LEU A 35 -0.63 -2.30 -11.82
N LYS A 36 0.62 -2.47 -11.40
CA LYS A 36 1.00 -3.52 -10.48
C LYS A 36 1.39 -2.87 -9.17
N LEU A 37 0.86 -3.41 -8.06
CA LEU A 37 1.08 -2.85 -6.74
C LEU A 37 1.50 -3.92 -5.77
N LYS A 38 2.28 -3.51 -4.78
CA LYS A 38 2.66 -4.39 -3.69
C LYS A 38 2.62 -3.62 -2.39
N LEU A 39 1.93 -4.18 -1.41
CA LEU A 39 1.91 -3.62 -0.06
C LEU A 39 3.14 -4.11 0.68
N PHE A 40 3.79 -3.20 1.41
CA PHE A 40 4.90 -3.59 2.26
C PHE A 40 4.85 -2.74 3.54
N GLY A 41 5.88 -2.86 4.38
CA GLY A 41 5.94 -2.09 5.61
C GLY A 41 5.07 -2.67 6.71
N SER A 42 4.70 -1.81 7.66
CA SER A 42 4.05 -2.25 8.88
C SER A 42 2.67 -2.87 8.65
N LEU A 43 1.90 -2.35 7.71
CA LEU A 43 0.58 -2.91 7.44
C LEU A 43 0.69 -4.33 6.90
N ALA A 44 1.67 -4.57 6.03
CA ALA A 44 1.89 -5.90 5.47
C ALA A 44 2.36 -6.88 6.54
N ARG A 45 3.12 -6.40 7.52
CA ARG A 45 3.70 -7.24 8.56
C ARG A 45 2.86 -7.34 9.83
N GLY A 46 1.80 -6.57 9.92
CA GLY A 46 0.92 -6.63 11.08
C GLY A 46 1.28 -5.69 12.21
N GLY A 47 2.22 -4.79 12.00
CA GLY A 47 2.64 -3.83 13.02
C GLY A 47 2.04 -2.46 12.89
N PHE A 48 0.94 -2.33 12.19
CA PHE A 48 0.34 -1.03 11.92
C PHE A 48 -0.16 -0.38 13.20
N SER A 49 0.17 0.89 13.36
CA SER A 49 -0.21 1.64 14.56
C SER A 49 -0.79 3.00 14.17
N SER A 50 -1.09 3.82 15.17
CA SER A 50 -1.66 5.14 14.92
C SER A 50 -0.72 6.08 14.20
N HIS A 51 0.57 5.77 14.19
CA HIS A 51 1.57 6.59 13.51
C HIS A 51 2.09 5.96 12.23
N SER A 52 1.53 4.83 11.83
CA SER A 52 2.00 4.12 10.65
C SER A 52 1.38 4.66 9.37
N ASP A 53 2.13 4.54 8.29
CA ASP A 53 1.66 4.86 6.95
C ASP A 53 1.40 3.57 6.20
N ILE A 54 0.57 3.68 5.15
CA ILE A 54 0.41 2.57 4.22
C ILE A 54 1.55 2.67 3.21
N ASP A 55 2.39 1.65 3.13
CA ASP A 55 3.54 1.66 2.23
C ASP A 55 3.23 0.84 1.00
N ILE A 56 3.23 1.49 -0.17
CA ILE A 56 2.84 0.84 -1.43
C ILE A 56 3.92 1.04 -2.47
N LEU A 57 4.33 -0.07 -3.07
CA LEU A 57 5.23 -0.06 -4.22
C LEU A 57 4.38 -0.17 -5.47
N VAL A 58 4.56 0.76 -6.41
CA VAL A 58 3.76 0.85 -7.63
C VAL A 58 4.65 0.73 -8.84
N GLN A 59 4.26 -0.12 -9.77
CA GLN A 59 4.91 -0.22 -11.08
C GLN A 59 3.96 0.34 -12.13
N LEU A 60 4.32 1.46 -12.73
CA LEU A 60 3.51 2.11 -13.75
C LEU A 60 3.42 1.26 -15.03
N GLY A 61 4.54 0.70 -15.44
CA GLY A 61 4.59 -0.14 -16.62
C GLY A 61 4.00 0.54 -17.83
N ASP A 62 3.14 -0.17 -18.54
CA ASP A 62 2.51 0.31 -19.74
C ASP A 62 1.10 0.88 -19.50
N SER A 63 0.79 1.23 -18.27
CA SER A 63 -0.55 1.68 -17.92
C SER A 63 -0.94 3.01 -18.57
N GLY A 64 0.05 3.83 -18.92
CA GLY A 64 -0.22 5.14 -19.48
C GLY A 64 -0.59 6.19 -18.44
N LEU A 65 -0.59 5.82 -17.17
CA LEU A 65 -0.93 6.76 -16.11
C LEU A 65 0.29 7.53 -15.64
N SER A 66 0.07 8.78 -15.28
CA SER A 66 1.11 9.60 -14.67
C SER A 66 1.16 9.33 -13.17
N ARG A 67 2.29 9.70 -12.56
CA ARG A 67 2.41 9.60 -11.10
C ARG A 67 1.34 10.43 -10.41
N SER A 68 1.07 11.62 -10.93
CA SER A 68 0.05 12.49 -10.34
C SER A 68 -1.32 11.85 -10.38
N ALA A 69 -1.66 11.14 -11.45
CA ALA A 69 -2.94 10.46 -11.54
C ALA A 69 -3.05 9.36 -10.49
N VAL A 70 -1.97 8.60 -10.30
CA VAL A 70 -1.94 7.55 -9.29
C VAL A 70 -2.11 8.14 -7.90
N GLU A 71 -1.37 9.20 -7.61
CA GLU A 71 -1.46 9.87 -6.30
C GLU A 71 -2.85 10.39 -6.02
N ARG A 72 -3.51 10.90 -7.06
CA ARG A 72 -4.86 11.43 -6.92
C ARG A 72 -5.87 10.34 -6.56
N VAL A 73 -5.76 9.19 -7.22
CA VAL A 73 -6.63 8.07 -6.92
C VAL A 73 -6.42 7.60 -5.48
N ILE A 74 -5.17 7.47 -5.09
CA ILE A 74 -4.83 6.99 -3.77
C ILE A 74 -5.33 7.96 -2.69
N SER A 75 -5.15 9.25 -2.89
CA SER A 75 -5.61 10.26 -1.94
C SER A 75 -7.10 10.22 -1.72
N LYS A 76 -7.86 9.97 -2.78
CA LYS A 76 -9.32 9.88 -2.65
C LYS A 76 -9.74 8.71 -1.79
N VAL A 77 -8.99 7.62 -1.85
CA VAL A 77 -9.36 6.40 -1.14
C VAL A 77 -8.83 6.40 0.28
N SER A 78 -7.60 6.86 0.47
CA SER A 78 -6.94 6.76 1.77
C SER A 78 -7.46 7.75 2.78
N GLY A 79 -8.05 8.85 2.31
CA GLY A 79 -8.57 9.87 3.21
C GLY A 79 -7.48 10.48 4.07
N ASP A 80 -7.63 10.34 5.37
CA ASP A 80 -6.69 10.92 6.33
C ASP A 80 -5.54 9.97 6.70
N ILE A 81 -5.52 8.76 6.14
CA ILE A 81 -4.44 7.83 6.42
C ILE A 81 -3.30 8.12 5.45
N PRO A 82 -2.08 8.42 5.94
CA PRO A 82 -0.97 8.71 5.04
C PRO A 82 -0.57 7.48 4.26
N VAL A 83 -0.21 7.71 3.01
CA VAL A 83 0.28 6.65 2.11
C VAL A 83 1.65 7.04 1.62
N ASP A 84 2.62 6.16 1.83
CA ASP A 84 3.97 6.34 1.32
C ASP A 84 4.07 5.57 0.02
N LEU A 85 4.25 6.29 -1.07
CA LEU A 85 4.20 5.74 -2.40
C LEU A 85 5.60 5.69 -2.99
N ILE A 86 6.00 4.51 -3.42
CA ILE A 86 7.29 4.33 -4.07
C ILE A 86 7.05 3.76 -5.46
N PHE A 87 7.61 4.42 -6.47
CA PHE A 87 7.48 3.97 -7.85
C PHE A 87 8.69 3.12 -8.22
N VAL A 88 8.42 1.94 -8.75
CA VAL A 88 9.47 1.01 -9.15
C VAL A 88 10.42 1.67 -10.15
N GLU A 89 9.88 2.50 -11.02
CA GLU A 89 10.67 3.16 -12.05
C GLU A 89 11.70 4.14 -11.49
N ASP A 90 11.54 4.53 -10.24
CA ASP A 90 12.49 5.44 -9.57
C ASP A 90 13.58 4.70 -8.83
N LEU A 91 13.53 3.38 -8.79
CA LEU A 91 14.44 2.60 -7.97
C LEU A 91 15.54 1.96 -8.81
N THR A 92 16.71 1.82 -8.19
CA THR A 92 17.78 1.03 -8.78
C THR A 92 17.48 -0.45 -8.53
N GLN A 93 18.20 -1.32 -9.23
CA GLN A 93 18.09 -2.75 -8.98
C GLN A 93 18.41 -3.09 -7.53
N SER A 94 19.42 -2.44 -6.98
CA SER A 94 19.82 -2.66 -5.60
C SER A 94 18.72 -2.24 -4.63
N ASP A 95 18.07 -1.11 -4.88
CA ASP A 95 16.95 -0.65 -4.05
C ASP A 95 15.79 -1.64 -4.07
N LEU A 96 15.47 -2.17 -5.24
CA LEU A 96 14.40 -3.15 -5.39
C LEU A 96 14.70 -4.40 -4.59
N GLU A 97 15.93 -4.89 -4.68
CA GLU A 97 16.34 -6.07 -3.95
C GLU A 97 16.22 -5.86 -2.45
N THR A 98 16.61 -4.70 -1.98
CA THR A 98 16.52 -4.37 -0.57
C THR A 98 15.06 -4.35 -0.10
N LEU A 99 14.18 -3.73 -0.87
CA LEU A 99 12.77 -3.63 -0.49
C LEU A 99 12.05 -4.95 -0.57
N LEU A 100 12.29 -5.72 -1.63
CA LEU A 100 11.55 -6.94 -1.88
C LEU A 100 12.17 -8.15 -1.22
N GLY A 101 13.45 -8.13 -1.01
CA GLY A 101 14.16 -9.23 -0.41
C GLY A 101 14.17 -9.20 1.10
N ALA A 102 13.82 -8.09 1.67
CA ALA A 102 13.78 -7.98 3.14
C ALA A 102 12.50 -8.57 3.77
#